data_218ebeb433c928d77edb0ca980db1597
#
_entry.id   218ebeb433c928d77edb0ca980db1597
#
_cell.length_a   1.000
_cell.length_b   1.000
_cell.length_c   1.000
_cell.angle_alpha   90.00
_cell.angle_beta   90.00
_cell.angle_gamma   90.00
#
_symmetry.space_group_name_H-M   'P 1'
#
loop_
_entity.id
_entity.type
_entity.pdbx_description
1 polymer ?
#
loop_
_entity_poly.entity_id
_entity_poly.type
_entity_poly.pdbx_seq_one_letter_code
_entity_poly.pdbx_strand_id
1 'polypeptide(L)'
;MLRFECDYGEGAAPAVLELLQKTNFDQTPGYGEDEYCAKAAAQIKRLCDAPDADVHFFVGATQANLTVIAAALKPWQGVLCADSGHIHVHETGSIEATGHKCLALPGKNGKITARQIRKACLLYTSDAADDS
;
A
#
# COMPACT_ATOMS: atom_id res chain seq x y z
N MET A 1 24.73 9.70 14.48
CA MET A 1 23.87 10.69 13.75
C MET A 1 22.60 9.95 13.37
N LEU A 2 21.43 10.44 13.73
CA LEU A 2 20.16 9.84 13.30
C LEU A 2 19.93 10.18 11.82
N ARG A 3 19.55 9.17 11.02
CA ARG A 3 19.29 9.29 9.58
C ARG A 3 17.83 8.96 9.32
N PHE A 4 17.16 9.78 8.53
CA PHE A 4 15.73 9.68 8.22
C PHE A 4 15.47 9.63 6.71
N GLU A 5 16.49 9.28 5.93
CA GLU A 5 16.36 9.21 4.46
C GLU A 5 15.55 8.01 4.01
N CYS A 6 15.59 6.91 4.79
CA CYS A 6 14.84 5.69 4.49
C CYS A 6 14.60 4.88 5.77
N ASP A 7 13.64 3.98 5.75
CA ASP A 7 13.27 3.07 6.84
C ASP A 7 14.02 1.73 6.79
N TYR A 8 14.88 1.52 5.81
CA TYR A 8 15.68 0.29 5.63
C TYR A 8 17.20 0.53 5.77
N GLY A 9 17.61 1.65 6.36
CA GLY A 9 19.04 1.98 6.53
C GLY A 9 19.72 1.19 7.66
N GLU A 10 18.96 0.63 8.57
CA GLU A 10 19.43 -0.18 9.69
C GLU A 10 18.72 -1.54 9.72
N GLY A 11 19.28 -2.50 10.44
CA GLY A 11 18.64 -3.80 10.67
C GLY A 11 17.52 -3.72 11.71
N ALA A 12 16.95 -4.88 12.03
CA ALA A 12 15.89 -4.98 13.02
C ALA A 12 16.39 -4.65 14.45
N ALA A 13 15.49 -4.12 15.27
CA ALA A 13 15.77 -3.88 16.68
C ALA A 13 16.27 -5.16 17.40
N PRO A 14 17.16 -5.07 18.40
CA PRO A 14 17.73 -6.24 19.08
C PRO A 14 16.69 -7.24 19.56
N ALA A 15 15.58 -6.79 20.15
CA ALA A 15 14.52 -7.67 20.62
C ALA A 15 13.85 -8.49 19.49
N VAL A 16 13.76 -7.93 18.28
CA VAL A 16 13.25 -8.65 17.10
C VAL A 16 14.24 -9.72 16.67
N LEU A 17 15.54 -9.40 16.64
CA LEU A 17 16.59 -10.37 16.29
C LEU A 17 16.67 -11.52 17.29
N GLU A 18 16.55 -11.23 18.58
CA GLU A 18 16.49 -12.26 19.63
C GLU A 18 15.28 -13.19 19.44
N LEU A 19 14.13 -12.64 19.10
CA LEU A 19 12.92 -13.45 18.85
C LEU A 19 13.08 -14.30 17.61
N LEU A 20 13.60 -13.74 16.52
CA LEU A 20 13.89 -14.48 15.30
C LEU A 20 14.86 -15.66 15.57
N GLN A 21 15.90 -15.41 16.37
CA GLN A 21 16.85 -16.47 16.76
C GLN A 21 16.18 -17.59 17.57
N LYS A 22 15.29 -17.25 18.50
CA LYS A 22 14.56 -18.22 19.33
C LYS A 22 13.59 -19.07 18.51
N THR A 23 12.95 -18.49 17.50
CA THR A 23 11.91 -19.15 16.71
C THR A 23 12.42 -19.70 15.37
N ASN A 24 13.71 -19.58 15.10
CA ASN A 24 14.31 -19.91 13.79
C ASN A 24 14.09 -21.38 13.35
N PHE A 25 13.91 -22.29 14.28
CA PHE A 25 13.70 -23.70 14.00
C PHE A 25 12.25 -24.16 14.20
N ASP A 26 11.33 -23.23 14.49
CA ASP A 26 9.92 -23.56 14.65
C ASP A 26 9.35 -23.93 13.28
N GLN A 27 8.70 -25.09 13.22
CA GLN A 27 8.03 -25.55 12.00
C GLN A 27 6.58 -25.07 12.03
N THR A 28 6.27 -24.13 11.15
CA THR A 28 4.95 -23.51 11.07
C THR A 28 4.32 -23.71 9.69
N PRO A 29 2.98 -23.73 9.56
CA PRO A 29 2.31 -23.62 8.28
C PRO A 29 2.73 -22.34 7.54
N GLY A 30 2.70 -22.39 6.20
CA GLY A 30 2.94 -21.21 5.38
C GLY A 30 1.69 -20.36 5.16
N TYR A 31 1.83 -19.34 4.30
CA TYR A 31 0.73 -18.53 3.77
C TYR A 31 -0.03 -17.69 4.81
N GLY A 32 0.59 -17.39 5.96
CA GLY A 32 -0.04 -16.61 7.02
C GLY A 32 -1.00 -17.39 7.93
N GLU A 33 -1.00 -18.71 7.83
CA GLU A 33 -1.86 -19.61 8.63
C GLU A 33 -1.20 -20.05 9.96
N ASP A 34 -0.03 -19.49 10.25
CA ASP A 34 0.73 -19.80 11.46
C ASP A 34 0.25 -18.97 12.67
N GLU A 35 0.65 -19.43 13.86
CA GLU A 35 0.27 -18.78 15.12
C GLU A 35 0.89 -17.39 15.31
N TYR A 36 2.05 -17.09 14.69
CA TYR A 36 2.69 -15.78 14.77
C TYR A 36 1.90 -14.76 13.98
N CYS A 37 1.46 -15.10 12.76
CA CYS A 37 0.56 -14.28 11.96
C CYS A 37 -0.78 -14.05 12.67
N ALA A 38 -1.37 -15.10 13.28
CA ALA A 38 -2.62 -14.96 14.03
C ALA A 38 -2.48 -14.00 15.22
N LYS A 39 -1.40 -14.12 16.00
CA LYS A 39 -1.10 -13.23 17.13
C LYS A 39 -0.84 -11.79 16.66
N ALA A 40 -0.09 -11.61 15.57
CA ALA A 40 0.19 -10.29 14.99
C ALA A 40 -1.11 -9.64 14.48
N ALA A 41 -1.96 -10.36 13.77
CA ALA A 41 -3.24 -9.87 13.30
C ALA A 41 -4.16 -9.43 14.46
N ALA A 42 -4.25 -10.23 15.53
CA ALA A 42 -5.03 -9.87 16.72
C ALA A 42 -4.50 -8.59 17.39
N GLN A 43 -3.18 -8.44 17.46
CA GLN A 43 -2.54 -7.22 17.99
C GLN A 43 -2.85 -5.99 17.14
N ILE A 44 -2.77 -6.10 15.80
CA ILE A 44 -3.07 -5.01 14.86
C ILE A 44 -4.54 -4.60 15.00
N LYS A 45 -5.47 -5.55 15.00
CA LYS A 45 -6.91 -5.29 15.19
C LYS A 45 -7.18 -4.50 16.47
N ARG A 46 -6.53 -4.89 17.57
CA ARG A 46 -6.64 -4.22 18.85
C ARG A 46 -6.09 -2.79 18.80
N LEU A 47 -4.91 -2.59 18.21
CA LEU A 47 -4.27 -1.27 18.10
C LEU A 47 -5.05 -0.29 17.21
N CYS A 48 -5.72 -0.81 16.19
CA CYS A 48 -6.53 -0.03 15.26
C CYS A 48 -7.99 0.16 15.73
N ASP A 49 -8.38 -0.41 16.89
CA ASP A 49 -9.78 -0.45 17.34
C ASP A 49 -10.74 -0.98 16.26
N ALA A 50 -10.31 -2.02 15.54
CA ALA A 50 -11.00 -2.58 14.39
C ALA A 50 -11.10 -4.12 14.51
N PRO A 51 -11.92 -4.65 15.44
CA PRO A 51 -11.99 -6.08 15.73
C PRO A 51 -12.45 -6.92 14.53
N ASP A 52 -13.30 -6.36 13.67
CA ASP A 52 -13.87 -7.02 12.51
C ASP A 52 -13.04 -6.84 11.21
N ALA A 53 -11.92 -6.14 11.27
CA ALA A 53 -11.06 -5.95 10.10
C ALA A 53 -10.31 -7.24 9.74
N ASP A 54 -10.12 -7.49 8.45
CA ASP A 54 -9.19 -8.51 7.98
C ASP A 54 -7.77 -7.95 7.91
N VAL A 55 -6.78 -8.76 8.32
CA VAL A 55 -5.37 -8.40 8.29
C VAL A 55 -4.64 -9.33 7.34
N HIS A 56 -4.01 -8.75 6.33
CA HIS A 56 -3.24 -9.48 5.34
C HIS A 56 -1.76 -9.05 5.41
N PHE A 57 -0.86 -10.03 5.39
CA PHE A 57 0.59 -9.80 5.41
C PHE A 57 1.17 -9.96 4.01
N PHE A 58 1.99 -9.00 3.60
CA PHE A 58 2.70 -8.99 2.32
C PHE A 58 4.20 -8.89 2.53
N VAL A 59 4.98 -9.36 1.58
CA VAL A 59 6.46 -9.32 1.67
C VAL A 59 7.04 -7.92 1.48
N GLY A 60 6.22 -6.97 0.98
CA GLY A 60 6.66 -5.59 0.79
C GLY A 60 5.51 -4.66 0.42
N ALA A 61 5.74 -3.35 0.61
CA ALA A 61 4.73 -2.32 0.37
C ALA A 61 4.28 -2.25 -1.10
N THR A 62 5.19 -2.46 -2.05
CA THR A 62 4.85 -2.50 -3.49
C THR A 62 3.85 -3.61 -3.79
N GLN A 63 4.03 -4.80 -3.22
CA GLN A 63 3.07 -5.90 -3.37
C GLN A 63 1.72 -5.54 -2.74
N ALA A 64 1.71 -4.93 -1.57
CA ALA A 64 0.49 -4.48 -0.92
C ALA A 64 -0.25 -3.45 -1.80
N ASN A 65 0.46 -2.43 -2.32
CA ASN A 65 -0.13 -1.39 -3.17
C ASN A 65 -0.76 -1.98 -4.44
N LEU A 66 -0.02 -2.78 -5.19
CA LEU A 66 -0.55 -3.35 -6.43
C LEU A 66 -1.72 -4.31 -6.18
N THR A 67 -1.68 -5.09 -5.10
CA THR A 67 -2.76 -6.03 -4.76
C THR A 67 -4.03 -5.30 -4.37
N VAL A 68 -3.92 -4.29 -3.49
CA VAL A 68 -5.08 -3.49 -3.05
C VAL A 68 -5.69 -2.73 -4.22
N ILE A 69 -4.86 -2.08 -5.05
CA ILE A 69 -5.34 -1.31 -6.20
C ILE A 69 -6.01 -2.22 -7.23
N ALA A 70 -5.39 -3.36 -7.56
CA ALA A 70 -5.97 -4.32 -8.51
C ALA A 70 -7.27 -4.94 -7.99
N ALA A 71 -7.39 -5.19 -6.68
CA ALA A 71 -8.61 -5.73 -6.10
C ALA A 71 -9.74 -4.70 -5.98
N ALA A 72 -9.40 -3.41 -5.77
CA ALA A 72 -10.38 -2.34 -5.54
C ALA A 72 -10.91 -1.73 -6.84
N LEU A 73 -10.14 -1.75 -7.92
CA LEU A 73 -10.47 -1.06 -9.17
C LEU A 73 -11.07 -2.02 -10.21
N LYS A 74 -12.02 -1.49 -10.98
CA LYS A 74 -12.50 -2.13 -12.21
C LYS A 74 -11.50 -1.89 -13.35
N PRO A 75 -11.48 -2.74 -14.43
CA PRO A 75 -10.47 -2.68 -15.49
C PRO A 75 -10.29 -1.31 -16.18
N TRP A 76 -11.32 -0.47 -16.17
CA TRP A 76 -11.29 0.87 -16.77
C TRP A 76 -10.98 1.99 -15.81
N GLN A 77 -10.76 1.68 -14.52
CA GLN A 77 -10.47 2.67 -13.49
C GLN A 77 -8.96 2.85 -13.28
N GLY A 78 -8.58 4.03 -12.83
CA GLY A 78 -7.21 4.36 -12.44
C GLY A 78 -7.15 4.88 -11.01
N VAL A 79 -5.95 4.93 -10.45
CA VAL A 79 -5.68 5.44 -9.11
C VAL A 79 -5.11 6.85 -9.17
N LEU A 80 -5.70 7.77 -8.39
CA LEU A 80 -5.19 9.13 -8.25
C LEU A 80 -4.03 9.17 -7.23
N CYS A 81 -2.96 9.86 -7.58
CA CYS A 81 -1.84 10.11 -6.68
C CYS A 81 -1.24 11.50 -6.90
N ALA A 82 -0.41 11.96 -5.96
CA ALA A 82 0.45 13.10 -6.23
C ALA A 82 1.53 12.70 -7.27
N ASP A 83 2.03 13.67 -8.04
CA ASP A 83 3.14 13.47 -8.99
C ASP A 83 4.42 12.95 -8.31
N SER A 84 4.60 13.20 -7.01
CA SER A 84 5.65 12.66 -6.16
C SER A 84 5.23 11.38 -5.40
N GLY A 85 4.05 10.82 -5.68
CA GLY A 85 3.53 9.65 -4.99
C GLY A 85 4.36 8.39 -5.25
N HIS A 86 4.59 7.58 -4.24
CA HIS A 86 5.44 6.39 -4.31
C HIS A 86 5.03 5.43 -5.43
N ILE A 87 3.73 5.17 -5.60
CA ILE A 87 3.19 4.31 -6.66
C ILE A 87 3.46 4.82 -8.08
N HIS A 88 3.74 6.13 -8.23
CA HIS A 88 4.04 6.75 -9.52
C HIS A 88 5.54 6.82 -9.81
N VAL A 89 6.37 7.12 -8.78
CA VAL A 89 7.79 7.45 -9.01
C VAL A 89 8.78 6.35 -8.58
N HIS A 90 8.38 5.42 -7.68
CA HIS A 90 9.30 4.45 -7.08
C HIS A 90 8.95 2.98 -7.34
N GLU A 91 7.80 2.68 -7.93
CA GLU A 91 7.35 1.30 -8.12
C GLU A 91 7.49 0.78 -9.56
N THR A 92 8.17 1.54 -10.42
CA THR A 92 8.58 1.12 -11.79
C THR A 92 7.47 0.46 -12.62
N GLY A 93 6.25 1.02 -12.60
CA GLY A 93 5.12 0.52 -13.40
C GLY A 93 4.41 -0.70 -12.79
N SER A 94 4.56 -0.94 -11.46
CA SER A 94 3.87 -2.05 -10.78
C SER A 94 2.35 -1.96 -10.90
N ILE A 95 1.80 -0.76 -10.84
CA ILE A 95 0.35 -0.53 -10.98
C ILE A 95 -0.10 -0.75 -12.42
N GLU A 96 0.65 -0.24 -13.39
CA GLU A 96 0.38 -0.43 -14.81
C GLU A 96 0.45 -1.90 -15.21
N ALA A 97 1.32 -2.69 -14.58
CA ALA A 97 1.41 -4.14 -14.79
C ALA A 97 0.13 -4.89 -14.36
N THR A 98 -0.70 -4.32 -13.50
CA THR A 98 -2.02 -4.86 -13.14
C THR A 98 -3.14 -4.46 -14.11
N GLY A 99 -2.82 -3.69 -15.16
CA GLY A 99 -3.80 -3.18 -16.13
C GLY A 99 -4.45 -1.85 -15.74
N HIS A 100 -4.03 -1.24 -14.63
CA HIS A 100 -4.54 0.05 -14.16
C HIS A 100 -3.55 1.18 -14.45
N LYS A 101 -4.00 2.41 -14.35
CA LYS A 101 -3.20 3.60 -14.61
C LYS A 101 -3.05 4.46 -13.36
N CYS A 102 -1.83 4.92 -13.09
CA CYS A 102 -1.59 6.01 -12.15
C CYS A 102 -1.96 7.35 -12.80
N LEU A 103 -2.89 8.07 -12.20
CA LEU A 103 -3.33 9.40 -12.60
C LEU A 103 -2.65 10.42 -11.69
N ALA A 104 -1.43 10.82 -12.07
CA ALA A 104 -0.63 11.73 -11.27
C ALA A 104 -1.15 13.17 -11.39
N LEU A 105 -1.39 13.82 -10.26
CA LEU A 105 -1.79 15.22 -10.15
C LEU A 105 -0.65 16.06 -9.57
N PRO A 106 -0.44 17.31 -10.02
CA PRO A 106 0.58 18.18 -9.47
C PRO A 106 0.40 18.37 -7.97
N GLY A 107 1.40 17.94 -7.19
CA GLY A 107 1.40 18.04 -5.73
C GLY A 107 2.14 19.29 -5.25
N LYS A 108 1.68 19.86 -4.12
CA LYS A 108 2.46 20.84 -3.37
C LYS A 108 2.89 20.23 -2.05
N ASN A 109 4.20 20.08 -1.84
CA ASN A 109 4.76 19.37 -0.68
C ASN A 109 4.17 17.93 -0.54
N GLY A 110 4.08 17.20 -1.65
CA GLY A 110 3.54 15.84 -1.68
C GLY A 110 2.03 15.72 -1.48
N LYS A 111 1.28 16.81 -1.46
CA LYS A 111 -0.18 16.84 -1.22
C LYS A 111 -0.96 17.29 -2.44
N ILE A 112 -2.07 16.59 -2.72
CA ILE A 112 -3.10 16.99 -3.67
C ILE A 112 -4.34 17.50 -2.92
N THR A 113 -5.14 18.33 -3.58
CA THR A 113 -6.33 18.96 -2.98
C THR A 113 -7.61 18.27 -3.40
N ALA A 114 -8.65 18.34 -2.56
CA ALA A 114 -9.98 17.84 -2.90
C ALA A 114 -10.55 18.47 -4.19
N ARG A 115 -10.18 19.73 -4.52
CA ARG A 115 -10.57 20.39 -5.78
C ARG A 115 -9.93 19.72 -6.99
N GLN A 116 -8.63 19.35 -6.90
CA GLN A 116 -7.94 18.63 -7.98
C GLN A 116 -8.54 17.23 -8.17
N ILE A 117 -8.84 16.52 -7.08
CA ILE A 117 -9.49 15.20 -7.13
C ILE A 117 -10.84 15.30 -7.82
N ARG A 118 -11.71 16.22 -7.39
CA ARG A 118 -13.04 16.43 -8.03
C ARG A 118 -12.91 16.73 -9.52
N LYS A 119 -12.00 17.63 -9.92
CA LYS A 119 -11.78 17.95 -11.33
C LYS A 119 -11.32 16.72 -12.14
N ALA A 120 -10.40 15.93 -11.61
CA ALA A 120 -9.95 14.70 -12.26
C ALA A 120 -11.08 13.69 -12.40
N CYS A 121 -11.88 13.45 -11.35
CA CYS A 121 -13.01 12.55 -11.41
C CYS A 121 -14.06 12.98 -12.44
N LEU A 122 -14.37 14.28 -12.55
CA LEU A 122 -15.30 14.79 -13.55
C LEU A 122 -14.83 14.57 -14.98
N LEU A 123 -13.53 14.74 -15.25
CA LEU A 123 -12.94 14.50 -16.58
C LEU A 123 -13.02 13.03 -17.01
N TYR A 124 -13.04 12.09 -16.05
CA TYR A 124 -13.13 10.65 -16.33
C TYR A 124 -14.54 10.08 -16.23
N THR A 125 -15.52 10.88 -15.77
CA THR A 125 -16.92 10.48 -15.65
C THR A 125 -17.86 11.26 -16.57
N SER A 126 -17.40 12.37 -17.19
CA SER A 126 -18.18 13.07 -18.20
C SER A 126 -18.20 12.22 -19.47
N ASP A 127 -19.38 11.78 -19.86
CA ASP A 127 -19.62 11.20 -21.19
C ASP A 127 -19.20 12.24 -22.25
N ALA A 128 -18.33 11.83 -23.16
CA ALA A 128 -17.89 12.67 -24.29
C ALA A 128 -19.03 13.02 -25.27
N ALA A 129 -20.27 12.66 -24.94
CA ALA A 129 -21.47 12.89 -25.72
C ALA A 129 -22.22 14.19 -25.41
N ASP A 130 -21.80 14.94 -24.36
CA ASP A 130 -22.53 16.15 -23.93
C ASP A 130 -21.89 17.47 -24.41
N ASP A 131 -20.84 17.40 -25.24
CA ASP A 131 -20.17 18.56 -25.88
C ASP A 131 -20.47 18.67 -27.38
N SER A 132 -21.73 18.46 -27.78
CA SER A 132 -22.19 18.72 -29.16
C SER A 132 -23.39 19.66 -29.21
#